data_001fb32d08fa9626c6ad9c85bd4f0119
#
_entry.id   001fb32d08fa9626c6ad9c85bd4f0119
#
_cell.length_a   1.000
_cell.length_b   1.000
_cell.length_c   1.000
_cell.angle_alpha   90.00
_cell.angle_beta   90.00
_cell.angle_gamma   90.00
#
_symmetry.space_group_name_H-M   'P 1'
#
loop_
_entity.id
_entity.type
_entity.pdbx_description
1 polymer ?
#
loop_
_entity_poly.entity_id
_entity_poly.type
_entity_poly.pdbx_seq_one_letter_code
_entity_poly.pdbx_strand_id
1 'polypeptide(L)'
;MATLKDKPVKTMEEMFEDWEAIFSELTGTLDYVAFQDGHVHFDQLVECHKGIHALGQKYGIDTWTNVESFDRDMPIAFLPIKWEKFLWKIEAAQAAGIKDGITFEFSHFMSPNSMYGSAAGLYDRYCEYFGLPARSTDFK
;
A
#
# COMPACT_ATOMS: atom_id res chain seq x y z
N MET A 1 6.70 -3.04 -16.75
CA MET A 1 5.31 -3.05 -17.25
C MET A 1 4.68 -4.35 -16.81
N ALA A 2 3.92 -4.35 -15.73
CA ALA A 2 3.18 -5.54 -15.29
C ALA A 2 1.97 -5.69 -16.20
N THR A 3 2.08 -6.50 -17.22
CA THR A 3 0.94 -6.88 -18.05
C THR A 3 0.06 -7.84 -17.25
N LEU A 4 -1.05 -7.35 -16.74
CA LEU A 4 -2.21 -8.22 -16.61
C LEU A 4 -2.51 -8.72 -18.02
N LYS A 5 -2.27 -10.01 -18.29
CA LYS A 5 -2.51 -10.61 -19.59
C LYS A 5 -3.84 -10.09 -20.14
N ASP A 6 -3.77 -9.44 -21.31
CA ASP A 6 -4.91 -9.08 -22.17
C ASP A 6 -5.87 -7.95 -21.70
N LYS A 7 -5.50 -7.11 -20.72
CA LYS A 7 -6.25 -5.87 -20.48
C LYS A 7 -5.37 -4.65 -20.75
N PRO A 8 -5.87 -3.63 -21.46
CA PRO A 8 -5.14 -2.38 -21.62
C PRO A 8 -4.89 -1.77 -20.23
N VAL A 9 -3.63 -1.41 -19.96
CA VAL A 9 -3.27 -0.66 -18.75
C VAL A 9 -3.87 0.73 -18.91
N LYS A 10 -4.74 1.15 -17.98
CA LYS A 10 -5.29 2.51 -17.96
C LYS A 10 -4.17 3.52 -17.72
N THR A 11 -4.32 4.69 -18.30
CA THR A 11 -3.49 5.84 -17.94
C THR A 11 -3.87 6.32 -16.53
N MET A 12 -3.05 7.18 -15.95
CA MET A 12 -3.34 7.75 -14.63
C MET A 12 -4.57 8.64 -14.69
N GLU A 13 -4.74 9.39 -15.77
CA GLU A 13 -5.92 10.23 -16.03
C GLU A 13 -7.21 9.37 -16.07
N GLU A 14 -7.22 8.30 -16.86
CA GLU A 14 -8.37 7.38 -16.94
C GLU A 14 -8.68 6.74 -15.57
N MET A 15 -7.65 6.45 -14.78
CA MET A 15 -7.83 5.93 -13.43
C MET A 15 -8.48 6.99 -12.51
N PHE A 16 -8.05 8.24 -12.58
CA PHE A 16 -8.65 9.32 -11.79
C PHE A 16 -10.09 9.62 -12.21
N GLU A 17 -10.42 9.56 -13.51
CA GLU A 17 -11.78 9.70 -14.00
C GLU A 17 -12.69 8.59 -13.42
N ASP A 18 -12.24 7.35 -13.41
CA ASP A 18 -12.98 6.24 -12.79
C ASP A 18 -13.20 6.47 -11.28
N TRP A 19 -12.15 6.87 -10.56
CA TRP A 19 -12.25 7.13 -9.13
C TRP A 19 -13.13 8.34 -8.82
N GLU A 20 -13.08 9.38 -9.65
CA GLU A 20 -13.96 10.54 -9.50
C GLU A 20 -15.43 10.15 -9.67
N ALA A 21 -15.76 9.34 -10.67
CA ALA A 21 -17.11 8.82 -10.85
C ALA A 21 -17.59 8.04 -9.62
N ILE A 22 -16.76 7.12 -9.09
CA ILE A 22 -17.06 6.34 -7.89
C ILE A 22 -17.28 7.26 -6.67
N PHE A 23 -16.38 8.20 -6.43
CA PHE A 23 -16.45 9.07 -5.25
C PHE A 23 -17.66 10.01 -5.32
N SER A 24 -18.02 10.50 -6.51
CA SER A 24 -19.20 11.34 -6.69
C SER A 24 -20.50 10.61 -6.35
N GLU A 25 -20.61 9.31 -6.68
CA GLU A 25 -21.76 8.49 -6.34
C GLU A 25 -21.83 8.11 -4.86
N LEU A 26 -20.65 7.96 -4.21
CA LEU A 26 -20.56 7.50 -2.83
C LEU A 26 -20.45 8.63 -1.79
N THR A 27 -20.49 9.89 -2.22
CA THR A 27 -20.49 11.06 -1.32
C THR A 27 -21.58 10.93 -0.26
N GLY A 28 -21.20 11.06 1.02
CA GLY A 28 -22.10 10.97 2.16
C GLY A 28 -22.53 9.56 2.56
N THR A 29 -22.04 8.53 1.86
CA THR A 29 -22.30 7.12 2.19
C THR A 29 -21.04 6.34 2.52
N LEU A 30 -19.87 6.85 2.11
CA LEU A 30 -18.56 6.25 2.36
C LEU A 30 -17.72 7.19 3.20
N ASP A 31 -17.23 6.69 4.35
CA ASP A 31 -16.39 7.48 5.27
C ASP A 31 -14.93 7.51 4.79
N TYR A 32 -14.39 6.37 4.34
CA TYR A 32 -13.01 6.29 3.86
C TYR A 32 -12.81 5.23 2.78
N VAL A 33 -11.71 5.37 2.04
CA VAL A 33 -11.22 4.38 1.09
C VAL A 33 -9.75 4.09 1.33
N ALA A 34 -9.37 2.82 1.36
CA ALA A 34 -7.97 2.39 1.40
C ALA A 34 -7.51 2.02 -0.02
N PHE A 35 -6.72 2.90 -0.63
CA PHE A 35 -6.22 2.71 -1.98
C PHE A 35 -5.07 1.69 -2.01
N GLN A 36 -5.22 0.64 -2.82
CA GLN A 36 -4.20 -0.40 -2.97
C GLN A 36 -3.17 -0.01 -4.05
N ASP A 37 -1.90 -0.02 -3.67
CA ASP A 37 -0.79 0.47 -4.49
C ASP A 37 -0.17 -0.57 -5.45
N GLY A 38 -0.61 -1.81 -5.41
CA GLY A 38 0.06 -2.96 -6.01
C GLY A 38 0.23 -2.97 -7.53
N HIS A 39 -0.47 -2.11 -8.26
CA HIS A 39 -0.37 -1.98 -9.71
C HIS A 39 0.16 -0.63 -10.19
N VAL A 40 0.53 0.24 -9.24
CA VAL A 40 1.11 1.53 -9.56
C VAL A 40 2.62 1.41 -9.63
N HIS A 41 3.24 1.98 -10.67
CA HIS A 41 4.69 2.05 -10.74
C HIS A 41 5.26 2.90 -9.61
N PHE A 42 6.43 2.52 -9.11
CA PHE A 42 7.05 3.20 -7.98
C PHE A 42 7.29 4.69 -8.24
N ASP A 43 7.70 5.08 -9.43
CA ASP A 43 7.93 6.46 -9.83
C ASP A 43 6.65 7.30 -9.96
N GLN A 44 5.51 6.66 -10.09
CA GLN A 44 4.19 7.30 -10.19
C GLN A 44 3.40 7.30 -8.87
N LEU A 45 3.90 6.60 -7.85
CA LEU A 45 3.14 6.34 -6.64
C LEU A 45 2.76 7.61 -5.87
N VAL A 46 3.68 8.57 -5.76
CA VAL A 46 3.42 9.86 -5.08
C VAL A 46 2.35 10.65 -5.82
N GLU A 47 2.41 10.71 -7.15
CA GLU A 47 1.42 11.40 -7.97
C GLU A 47 0.05 10.74 -7.87
N CYS A 48 0.02 9.42 -7.93
CA CYS A 48 -1.19 8.63 -7.76
C CYS A 48 -1.85 8.89 -6.40
N HIS A 49 -1.09 8.82 -5.32
CA HIS A 49 -1.60 9.12 -3.98
C HIS A 49 -2.11 10.56 -3.84
N LYS A 50 -1.41 11.55 -4.42
CA LYS A 50 -1.87 12.95 -4.41
C LYS A 50 -3.20 13.11 -5.14
N GLY A 51 -3.36 12.47 -6.30
CA GLY A 51 -4.60 12.54 -7.07
C GLY A 51 -5.77 11.92 -6.31
N ILE A 52 -5.60 10.70 -5.77
CA ILE A 52 -6.64 10.03 -4.98
C ILE A 52 -6.97 10.84 -3.71
N HIS A 53 -5.97 11.37 -3.01
CA HIS A 53 -6.20 12.20 -1.83
C HIS A 53 -6.97 13.49 -2.15
N ALA A 54 -6.62 14.16 -3.25
CA ALA A 54 -7.35 15.35 -3.71
C ALA A 54 -8.81 15.05 -4.06
N LEU A 55 -9.08 13.91 -4.71
CA LEU A 55 -10.43 13.44 -4.98
C LEU A 55 -11.19 13.15 -3.67
N GLY A 56 -10.57 12.46 -2.74
CA GLY A 56 -11.15 12.22 -1.41
C GLY A 56 -11.55 13.52 -0.71
N GLN A 57 -10.64 14.49 -0.68
CA GLN A 57 -10.93 15.82 -0.12
C GLN A 57 -12.10 16.52 -0.84
N LYS A 58 -12.18 16.43 -2.16
CA LYS A 58 -13.25 17.03 -2.96
C LYS A 58 -14.62 16.47 -2.59
N TYR A 59 -14.71 15.17 -2.31
CA TYR A 59 -15.96 14.47 -2.06
C TYR A 59 -16.22 14.15 -0.58
N GLY A 60 -15.34 14.61 0.32
CA GLY A 60 -15.49 14.39 1.77
C GLY A 60 -15.29 12.94 2.19
N ILE A 61 -14.47 12.18 1.43
CA ILE A 61 -14.12 10.79 1.70
C ILE A 61 -12.67 10.77 2.20
N ASP A 62 -12.42 10.22 3.38
CA ASP A 62 -11.05 10.07 3.87
C ASP A 62 -10.27 9.03 3.05
N THR A 63 -8.99 9.29 2.83
CA THR A 63 -8.15 8.44 1.98
C THR A 63 -7.02 7.83 2.78
N TRP A 64 -6.99 6.51 2.78
CA TRP A 64 -5.96 5.69 3.40
C TRP A 64 -5.12 5.00 2.32
N THR A 65 -3.92 4.59 2.67
CA THR A 65 -3.14 3.69 1.81
C THR A 65 -3.29 2.24 2.25
N ASN A 66 -3.31 1.32 1.30
CA ASN A 66 -3.17 -0.11 1.55
C ASN A 66 -1.82 -0.57 0.98
N VAL A 67 -0.80 -0.54 1.83
CA VAL A 67 0.58 -0.88 1.45
C VAL A 67 0.72 -2.40 1.39
N GLU A 68 1.01 -2.93 0.20
CA GLU A 68 1.29 -4.37 0.05
C GLU A 68 2.64 -4.72 0.68
N SER A 69 2.63 -5.71 1.57
CA SER A 69 3.82 -6.23 2.25
C SER A 69 4.51 -7.38 1.49
N PHE A 70 4.14 -7.59 0.24
CA PHE A 70 4.75 -8.56 -0.66
C PHE A 70 5.26 -7.89 -1.95
N ASP A 71 6.19 -8.55 -2.63
CA ASP A 71 6.80 -8.07 -3.85
C ASP A 71 6.14 -8.73 -5.08
N ARG A 72 5.63 -7.90 -6.01
CA ARG A 72 5.05 -8.37 -7.27
C ARG A 72 6.07 -8.50 -8.39
N ASP A 73 7.21 -7.82 -8.25
CA ASP A 73 8.22 -7.69 -9.32
C ASP A 73 9.23 -8.84 -9.32
N MET A 74 9.15 -9.73 -8.34
CA MET A 74 10.03 -10.89 -8.26
C MET A 74 9.58 -12.00 -9.22
N PRO A 75 10.52 -12.76 -9.82
CA PRO A 75 10.19 -13.93 -10.63
C PRO A 75 9.34 -14.97 -9.89
N ILE A 76 9.54 -15.09 -8.59
CA ILE A 76 8.65 -15.82 -7.68
C ILE A 76 7.75 -14.77 -7.03
N ALA A 77 6.50 -14.71 -7.49
CA ALA A 77 5.55 -13.72 -7.01
C ALA A 77 5.20 -13.95 -5.52
N PHE A 78 4.85 -12.85 -4.86
CA PHE A 78 4.33 -12.86 -3.50
C PHE A 78 5.31 -13.37 -2.42
N LEU A 79 6.55 -12.93 -2.50
CA LEU A 79 7.47 -13.00 -1.37
C LEU A 79 7.33 -11.73 -0.50
N PRO A 80 7.70 -11.79 0.81
CA PRO A 80 7.78 -10.60 1.63
C PRO A 80 8.62 -9.51 0.95
N ILE A 81 8.08 -8.29 0.94
CA ILE A 81 8.74 -7.15 0.30
C ILE A 81 10.01 -6.78 1.07
N LYS A 82 11.00 -6.24 0.40
CA LYS A 82 12.17 -5.65 1.07
C LYS A 82 11.75 -4.40 1.85
N TRP A 83 12.37 -4.22 3.03
CA TRP A 83 12.08 -3.09 3.90
C TRP A 83 12.18 -1.74 3.17
N GLU A 84 13.20 -1.52 2.38
CA GLU A 84 13.43 -0.27 1.67
C GLU A 84 12.31 0.06 0.69
N LYS A 85 11.75 -0.96 0.01
CA LYS A 85 10.58 -0.80 -0.86
C LYS A 85 9.32 -0.52 -0.06
N PHE A 86 9.13 -1.21 1.06
CA PHE A 86 7.98 -1.03 1.94
C PHE A 86 7.97 0.37 2.55
N LEU A 87 9.12 0.80 3.09
CA LEU A 87 9.29 2.15 3.63
C LEU A 87 9.01 3.22 2.58
N TRP A 88 9.53 3.05 1.38
CA TRP A 88 9.31 4.01 0.31
C TRP A 88 7.82 4.16 -0.06
N LYS A 89 7.04 3.09 -0.04
CA LYS A 89 5.59 3.15 -0.22
C LYS A 89 4.90 3.95 0.89
N ILE A 90 5.31 3.74 2.14
CA ILE A 90 4.81 4.53 3.28
C ILE A 90 5.15 6.00 3.10
N GLU A 91 6.40 6.32 2.78
CA GLU A 91 6.87 7.70 2.58
C GLU A 91 6.16 8.37 1.39
N ALA A 92 5.87 7.63 0.32
CA ALA A 92 5.11 8.14 -0.82
C ALA A 92 3.68 8.55 -0.42
N ALA A 93 3.01 7.75 0.41
CA ALA A 93 1.69 8.09 0.93
C ALA A 93 1.74 9.31 1.87
N GLN A 94 2.73 9.36 2.76
CA GLN A 94 2.95 10.52 3.65
C GLN A 94 3.24 11.81 2.86
N ALA A 95 4.06 11.74 1.82
CA ALA A 95 4.36 12.87 0.94
C ALA A 95 3.13 13.38 0.17
N ALA A 96 2.12 12.54 0.01
CA ALA A 96 0.82 12.91 -0.57
C ALA A 96 -0.18 13.47 0.46
N GLY A 97 0.15 13.46 1.75
CA GLY A 97 -0.74 13.92 2.82
C GLY A 97 -1.62 12.83 3.44
N ILE A 98 -1.49 11.59 3.02
CA ILE A 98 -2.21 10.43 3.57
C ILE A 98 -1.55 10.05 4.90
N LYS A 99 -2.34 10.00 5.98
CA LYS A 99 -1.83 9.78 7.34
C LYS A 99 -2.08 8.37 7.84
N ASP A 100 -3.14 7.75 7.35
CA ASP A 100 -3.62 6.47 7.80
C ASP A 100 -3.40 5.40 6.74
N GLY A 101 -3.11 4.19 7.17
CA GLY A 101 -2.86 3.09 6.26
C GLY A 101 -3.07 1.73 6.91
N ILE A 102 -3.33 0.79 6.06
CA ILE A 102 -3.34 -0.62 6.39
C ILE A 102 -2.27 -1.32 5.58
N THR A 103 -1.88 -2.50 5.98
CA THR A 103 -1.00 -3.35 5.16
C THR A 103 -1.68 -4.66 4.80
N PHE A 104 -1.58 -5.05 3.56
CA PHE A 104 -1.96 -6.37 3.08
C PHE A 104 -0.71 -7.18 2.76
N GLU A 105 -0.38 -8.22 3.50
CA GLU A 105 -1.06 -8.60 4.71
C GLU A 105 -0.05 -9.12 5.74
N PHE A 106 -0.38 -9.00 6.99
CA PHE A 106 0.54 -9.26 8.10
C PHE A 106 0.91 -10.74 8.23
N SER A 107 -0.08 -11.64 8.22
CA SER A 107 0.12 -13.03 8.64
C SER A 107 1.10 -13.81 7.77
N HIS A 108 1.11 -13.59 6.46
CA HIS A 108 2.02 -14.29 5.54
C HIS A 108 3.32 -13.53 5.32
N PHE A 109 3.28 -12.19 5.22
CA PHE A 109 4.40 -11.44 4.68
C PHE A 109 5.17 -10.61 5.72
N MET A 110 4.58 -10.37 6.90
CA MET A 110 5.22 -9.60 7.97
C MET A 110 5.30 -10.32 9.31
N SER A 111 4.47 -11.34 9.54
CA SER A 111 4.47 -12.03 10.83
C SER A 111 5.82 -12.73 11.10
N PRO A 112 6.39 -12.60 12.31
CA PRO A 112 7.58 -13.36 12.71
C PRO A 112 7.36 -14.88 12.67
N ASN A 113 6.11 -15.33 12.71
CA ASN A 113 5.72 -16.74 12.67
C ASN A 113 5.31 -17.19 11.25
N SER A 114 5.55 -16.35 10.24
CA SER A 114 5.28 -16.73 8.86
C SER A 114 6.18 -17.88 8.40
N MET A 115 5.68 -18.63 7.41
CA MET A 115 6.50 -19.62 6.70
C MET A 115 7.67 -18.99 5.91
N TYR A 116 7.60 -17.69 5.64
CA TYR A 116 8.67 -16.94 4.96
C TYR A 116 9.68 -16.41 5.96
N GLY A 117 10.90 -16.91 5.96
CA GLY A 117 11.95 -16.46 6.88
C GLY A 117 12.26 -14.95 6.81
N SER A 118 12.06 -14.32 5.66
CA SER A 118 12.25 -12.88 5.48
C SER A 118 11.15 -12.02 6.12
N ALA A 119 9.99 -12.58 6.42
CA ALA A 119 8.89 -11.85 7.05
C ALA A 119 9.25 -11.38 8.46
N ALA A 120 9.97 -12.19 9.22
CA ALA A 120 10.46 -11.80 10.54
C ALA A 120 11.38 -10.59 10.49
N GLY A 121 12.29 -10.55 9.50
CA GLY A 121 13.17 -9.38 9.29
C GLY A 121 12.40 -8.11 8.89
N LEU A 122 11.38 -8.24 8.07
CA LEU A 122 10.50 -7.12 7.72
C LEU A 122 9.77 -6.58 8.96
N TYR A 123 9.25 -7.48 9.80
CA TYR A 123 8.61 -7.09 11.06
C TYR A 123 9.56 -6.38 12.02
N ASP A 124 10.77 -6.89 12.19
CA ASP A 124 11.76 -6.28 13.07
C ASP A 124 12.10 -4.83 12.62
N ARG A 125 12.27 -4.62 11.31
CA ARG A 125 12.52 -3.28 10.75
C ARG A 125 11.32 -2.36 10.90
N TYR A 126 10.11 -2.89 10.73
CA TYR A 126 8.88 -2.15 10.97
C TYR A 126 8.78 -1.69 12.44
N CYS A 127 9.02 -2.58 13.39
CA CYS A 127 9.01 -2.23 14.81
C CYS A 127 10.07 -1.19 15.16
N GLU A 128 11.28 -1.33 14.64
CA GLU A 128 12.36 -0.36 14.83
C GLU A 128 11.97 1.04 14.33
N TYR A 129 11.43 1.12 13.12
CA TYR A 129 11.06 2.39 12.49
C TYR A 129 9.94 3.12 13.25
N PHE A 130 8.92 2.39 13.70
CA PHE A 130 7.78 2.96 14.41
C PHE A 130 7.98 3.03 15.95
N GLY A 131 9.13 2.67 16.46
CA GLY A 131 9.42 2.67 17.90
C GLY A 131 8.58 1.67 18.70
N LEU A 132 8.16 0.58 18.07
CA LEU A 132 7.39 -0.47 18.70
C LEU A 132 8.28 -1.44 19.46
N PRO A 133 7.78 -2.17 20.48
CA PRO A 133 8.55 -3.18 21.18
C PRO A 133 9.11 -4.23 20.22
N ALA A 134 10.39 -4.55 20.37
CA ALA A 134 10.99 -5.66 19.65
C ALA A 134 10.26 -6.97 20.00
N ARG A 135 10.19 -7.90 19.05
CA ARG A 135 9.66 -9.23 19.32
C ARG A 135 10.47 -9.92 20.42
N SER A 136 9.78 -10.66 21.29
CA SER A 136 10.47 -11.54 22.25
C SER A 136 11.17 -12.66 21.47
N THR A 137 12.44 -12.86 21.77
CA THR A 137 13.22 -14.00 21.26
C THR A 137 13.17 -15.19 22.23
N ASP A 138 12.50 -15.03 23.35
CA ASP A 138 12.34 -16.12 24.33
C ASP A 138 11.33 -17.13 23.81
N PHE A 139 11.85 -18.16 23.17
CA PHE A 139 11.07 -19.37 22.90
C PHE A 139 10.87 -20.08 24.25
N LYS A 140 9.66 -19.99 24.78
CA LYS A 140 9.23 -20.85 25.89
C LYS A 140 8.85 -22.22 25.38
#